data_1938f2b31dbdc2eb99e85270e0cd6d5e
#
_entry.id   1938f2b31dbdc2eb99e85270e0cd6d5e
#
_cell.length_a   1.000
_cell.length_b   1.000
_cell.length_c   1.000
_cell.angle_alpha   90.00
_cell.angle_beta   90.00
_cell.angle_gamma   90.00
#
_symmetry.space_group_name_H-M   'P 1'
#
loop_
_entity.id
_entity.type
_entity.pdbx_description
1 polymer ?
#
loop_
_entity_poly.entity_id
_entity_poly.type
_entity_poly.pdbx_seq_one_letter_code
_entity_poly.pdbx_strand_id
1 'polypeptide(L)'
;MRVLIVDDIFNNRFLLAEILRNLGLEYDQVENGKEAILALENRDYDLILMDIEMPVMNGLETTVFIREKLAFPKNRTAIIALTAHNPQLFFDDFKDVGFDKLLTKPYSIEKLSAIIEELKI
;
A
#
# COMPACT_ATOMS: atom_id res chain seq x y z
N MET A 1 15.17 -2.31 -0.85
CA MET A 1 13.72 -2.36 -0.55
C MET A 1 12.93 -2.31 -1.85
N ARG A 2 11.93 -3.16 -1.97
CA ARG A 2 11.02 -3.16 -3.13
C ARG A 2 9.59 -2.89 -2.66
N VAL A 3 8.91 -1.97 -3.35
CA VAL A 3 7.57 -1.49 -3.00
C VAL A 3 6.58 -1.88 -4.09
N LEU A 4 5.39 -2.32 -3.68
CA LEU A 4 4.29 -2.57 -4.62
C LEU A 4 3.28 -1.42 -4.51
N ILE A 5 3.01 -0.76 -5.62
CA ILE A 5 2.00 0.30 -5.70
C ILE A 5 0.71 -0.31 -6.23
N VAL A 6 -0.38 -0.17 -5.47
CA VAL A 6 -1.69 -0.71 -5.85
C VAL A 6 -2.69 0.44 -5.89
N ASP A 7 -3.02 0.90 -7.09
CA ASP A 7 -3.94 2.02 -7.31
C ASP A 7 -4.49 1.93 -8.73
N ASP A 8 -5.80 2.13 -8.90
CA ASP A 8 -6.42 2.03 -10.22
C ASP A 8 -6.25 3.28 -11.07
N ILE A 9 -5.81 4.39 -10.50
CA ILE A 9 -5.65 5.65 -11.20
C ILE A 9 -4.21 5.87 -11.63
N PHE A 10 -3.99 5.96 -12.95
CA PHE A 10 -2.65 6.12 -13.51
C PHE A 10 -1.88 7.29 -12.90
N ASN A 11 -2.52 8.47 -12.77
CA ASN A 11 -1.85 9.66 -12.26
C ASN A 11 -1.36 9.47 -10.82
N ASN A 12 -2.10 8.73 -10.01
CA ASN A 12 -1.68 8.42 -8.64
C ASN A 12 -0.45 7.50 -8.65
N ARG A 13 -0.48 6.46 -9.49
CA ARG A 13 0.65 5.54 -9.61
C ARG A 13 1.89 6.28 -10.11
N PHE A 14 1.72 7.17 -11.09
CA PHE A 14 2.83 7.96 -11.63
C PHE A 14 3.47 8.82 -10.53
N LEU A 15 2.67 9.52 -9.75
CA LEU A 15 3.16 10.36 -8.67
C LEU A 15 3.91 9.55 -7.59
N LEU A 16 3.32 8.43 -7.17
CA LEU A 16 3.96 7.57 -6.18
C LEU A 16 5.27 6.99 -6.71
N ALA A 17 5.30 6.56 -7.98
CA ALA A 17 6.50 6.06 -8.61
C ALA A 17 7.61 7.12 -8.65
N GLU A 18 7.27 8.37 -8.95
CA GLU A 18 8.23 9.47 -8.92
C GLU A 18 8.82 9.66 -7.52
N ILE A 19 7.97 9.61 -6.50
CA ILE A 19 8.42 9.72 -5.11
C ILE A 19 9.39 8.59 -4.77
N LEU A 20 9.03 7.36 -5.10
CA LEU A 20 9.87 6.20 -4.81
C LEU A 20 11.21 6.25 -5.53
N ARG A 21 11.21 6.72 -6.79
CA ARG A 21 12.47 6.91 -7.53
C ARG A 21 13.36 7.93 -6.84
N ASN A 22 12.78 9.02 -6.37
CA ASN A 22 13.55 10.05 -5.65
C ASN A 22 14.15 9.52 -4.34
N LEU A 23 13.49 8.53 -3.74
CA LEU A 23 13.99 7.88 -2.53
C LEU A 23 14.96 6.73 -2.83
N GLY A 24 15.20 6.43 -4.10
CA GLY A 24 16.12 5.36 -4.50
C GLY A 24 15.55 3.96 -4.31
N LEU A 25 14.23 3.81 -4.28
CA LEU A 25 13.56 2.53 -4.03
C LEU A 25 13.09 1.90 -5.33
N GLU A 26 13.15 0.56 -5.38
CA GLU A 26 12.60 -0.20 -6.51
C GLU A 26 11.09 -0.42 -6.29
N TYR A 27 10.34 -0.50 -7.37
CA TYR A 27 8.89 -0.68 -7.26
C TYR A 27 8.31 -1.40 -8.46
N ASP A 28 7.12 -1.98 -8.23
CA ASP A 28 6.25 -2.48 -9.28
C ASP A 28 4.88 -1.83 -9.09
N GLN A 29 4.04 -1.83 -10.12
CA GLN A 29 2.73 -1.19 -10.10
C GLN A 29 1.65 -2.16 -10.57
N VAL A 30 0.51 -2.16 -9.88
CA VAL A 30 -0.69 -2.91 -10.28
C VAL A 30 -1.92 -2.05 -10.11
N GLU A 31 -3.03 -2.41 -10.74
CA GLU A 31 -4.22 -1.57 -10.84
C GLU A 31 -5.37 -1.95 -9.92
N ASN A 32 -5.32 -3.12 -9.29
CA ASN A 32 -6.37 -3.56 -8.37
C ASN A 32 -5.84 -4.61 -7.42
N GLY A 33 -6.70 -4.99 -6.46
CA GLY A 33 -6.31 -5.95 -5.43
C GLY A 33 -6.01 -7.33 -5.95
N LYS A 34 -6.73 -7.78 -6.99
CA LYS A 34 -6.51 -9.08 -7.59
C LYS A 34 -5.11 -9.17 -8.20
N GLU A 35 -4.71 -8.15 -8.92
CA GLU A 35 -3.35 -8.05 -9.47
C GLU A 35 -2.30 -7.99 -8.37
N ALA A 36 -2.63 -7.32 -7.25
CA ALA A 36 -1.72 -7.24 -6.11
C ALA A 36 -1.45 -8.63 -5.52
N ILE A 37 -2.51 -9.44 -5.36
CA ILE A 37 -2.34 -10.81 -4.85
C ILE A 37 -1.44 -11.63 -5.78
N LEU A 38 -1.67 -11.54 -7.09
CA LEU A 38 -0.83 -12.24 -8.07
C LEU A 38 0.63 -11.78 -8.00
N ALA A 39 0.86 -10.49 -7.85
CA ALA A 39 2.21 -9.94 -7.71
C ALA A 39 2.90 -10.51 -6.47
N LEU A 40 2.19 -10.57 -5.35
CA LEU A 40 2.73 -11.11 -4.10
C LEU A 40 3.03 -12.61 -4.18
N GLU A 41 2.27 -13.34 -4.97
CA GLU A 41 2.52 -14.77 -5.17
C GLU A 41 3.81 -15.02 -5.97
N ASN A 42 4.21 -14.07 -6.81
CA ASN A 42 5.33 -14.23 -7.72
C ASN A 42 6.61 -13.53 -7.25
N ARG A 43 6.52 -12.60 -6.31
CA ARG A 43 7.67 -11.81 -5.85
C ARG A 43 7.45 -11.35 -4.42
N ASP A 44 8.56 -11.17 -3.70
CA ASP A 44 8.52 -10.62 -2.35
C ASP A 44 8.62 -9.09 -2.39
N TYR A 45 7.84 -8.44 -1.54
CA TYR A 45 7.84 -6.98 -1.38
C TYR A 45 8.06 -6.64 0.10
N ASP A 46 8.71 -5.51 0.33
CA ASP A 46 8.94 -5.01 1.70
C ASP A 46 7.81 -4.10 2.16
N LEU A 47 7.12 -3.48 1.22
CA LEU A 47 6.09 -2.50 1.50
C LEU A 47 5.04 -2.50 0.40
N ILE A 48 3.78 -2.35 0.78
CA ILE A 48 2.67 -2.20 -0.16
C ILE A 48 2.02 -0.84 0.09
N LEU A 49 1.87 -0.05 -0.98
CA LEU A 49 1.08 1.18 -0.95
C LEU A 49 -0.28 0.82 -1.54
N MET A 50 -1.31 0.75 -0.69
CA MET A 50 -2.61 0.18 -1.02
C MET A 50 -3.71 1.23 -1.05
N ASP A 51 -4.22 1.58 -2.24
CA ASP A 51 -5.40 2.42 -2.36
C ASP A 51 -6.61 1.68 -1.80
N ILE A 52 -7.46 2.41 -1.10
CA ILE A 52 -8.66 1.84 -0.49
C ILE A 52 -9.76 1.62 -1.52
N GLU A 53 -9.99 2.62 -2.39
CA GLU A 53 -11.11 2.61 -3.34
C GLU A 53 -10.66 2.19 -4.73
N MET A 54 -10.90 0.92 -5.08
CA MET A 54 -10.55 0.35 -6.37
C MET A 54 -11.65 -0.59 -6.84
N PRO A 55 -11.83 -0.74 -8.17
CA PRO A 55 -12.76 -1.72 -8.71
C PRO A 55 -12.20 -3.14 -8.57
N VAL A 56 -13.04 -4.13 -8.81
CA VAL A 56 -12.73 -5.56 -8.78
C VAL A 56 -12.49 -6.08 -7.36
N MET A 57 -11.48 -5.56 -6.68
CA MET A 57 -11.15 -5.92 -5.31
C MET A 57 -10.50 -4.69 -4.66
N ASN A 58 -11.18 -4.09 -3.69
CA ASN A 58 -10.71 -2.87 -3.06
C ASN A 58 -9.58 -3.13 -2.06
N GLY A 59 -9.02 -2.04 -1.50
CA GLY A 59 -7.88 -2.13 -0.59
C GLY A 59 -8.18 -2.82 0.72
N LEU A 60 -9.40 -2.68 1.23
CA LEU A 60 -9.81 -3.35 2.46
C LEU A 60 -9.86 -4.86 2.26
N GLU A 61 -10.56 -5.29 1.21
CA GLU A 61 -10.68 -6.71 0.87
C GLU A 61 -9.31 -7.33 0.60
N THR A 62 -8.46 -6.62 -0.13
CA THR A 62 -7.12 -7.09 -0.47
C THR A 62 -6.26 -7.26 0.78
N THR A 63 -6.30 -6.29 1.70
CA THR A 63 -5.52 -6.34 2.92
C THR A 63 -5.96 -7.50 3.82
N VAL A 64 -7.28 -7.69 3.97
CA VAL A 64 -7.81 -8.84 4.72
C VAL A 64 -7.31 -10.15 4.11
N PHE A 65 -7.36 -10.27 2.79
CA PHE A 65 -6.88 -11.48 2.10
C PHE A 65 -5.39 -11.71 2.39
N ILE A 66 -4.56 -10.67 2.27
CA ILE A 66 -3.12 -10.79 2.53
C ILE A 66 -2.88 -11.29 3.96
N ARG A 67 -3.56 -10.69 4.95
CA ARG A 67 -3.34 -11.03 6.35
C ARG A 67 -3.83 -12.42 6.70
N GLU A 68 -4.93 -12.86 6.14
CA GLU A 68 -5.58 -14.11 6.53
C GLU A 68 -5.24 -15.30 5.64
N LYS A 69 -4.94 -15.08 4.35
CA LYS A 69 -4.82 -16.16 3.38
C LYS A 69 -3.39 -16.42 2.90
N LEU A 70 -2.51 -15.43 2.93
CA LEU A 70 -1.14 -15.66 2.51
C LEU A 70 -0.31 -16.24 3.64
N ALA A 71 0.68 -17.07 3.27
CA ALA A 71 1.56 -17.69 4.25
C ALA A 71 2.62 -16.70 4.73
N PHE A 72 3.12 -16.92 5.94
CA PHE A 72 4.25 -16.17 6.47
C PHE A 72 5.47 -16.34 5.54
N PRO A 73 6.25 -15.30 5.25
CA PRO A 73 6.19 -13.95 5.82
C PRO A 73 5.34 -12.95 5.02
N LYS A 74 4.76 -13.34 3.89
CA LYS A 74 3.98 -12.42 3.03
C LYS A 74 2.80 -11.80 3.76
N ASN A 75 2.16 -12.55 4.65
CA ASN A 75 1.03 -12.06 5.43
C ASN A 75 1.42 -10.96 6.43
N ARG A 76 2.71 -10.69 6.61
CA ARG A 76 3.24 -9.65 7.49
C ARG A 76 3.88 -8.48 6.75
N THR A 77 3.77 -8.45 5.43
CA THR A 77 4.30 -7.34 4.64
C THR A 77 3.69 -6.03 5.11
N ALA A 78 4.51 -4.99 5.26
CA ALA A 78 4.02 -3.68 5.68
C ALA A 78 3.06 -3.11 4.63
N ILE A 79 1.93 -2.58 5.08
CA ILE A 79 0.91 -2.02 4.20
C ILE A 79 0.55 -0.61 4.67
N ILE A 80 0.73 0.36 3.78
CA ILE A 80 0.30 1.74 4.00
C ILE A 80 -1.00 1.93 3.22
N ALA A 81 -2.08 2.31 3.91
CA ALA A 81 -3.34 2.64 3.27
C ALA A 81 -3.26 4.03 2.64
N LEU A 82 -3.69 4.14 1.39
CA LEU A 82 -3.75 5.40 0.66
C LEU A 82 -5.21 5.86 0.63
N THR A 83 -5.49 7.04 1.17
CA THR A 83 -6.88 7.48 1.33
C THR A 83 -7.01 9.00 1.22
N ALA A 84 -8.19 9.46 0.75
CA ALA A 84 -8.58 10.85 0.79
C ALA A 84 -9.33 11.18 2.09
N HIS A 85 -9.64 10.18 2.90
CA HIS A 85 -10.44 10.36 4.11
C HIS A 85 -9.64 10.92 5.27
N ASN A 86 -10.35 11.47 6.25
CA ASN A 86 -9.75 11.95 7.49
C ASN A 86 -9.07 10.78 8.21
N PRO A 87 -7.77 10.89 8.57
CA PRO A 87 -7.04 9.79 9.23
C PRO A 87 -7.69 9.28 10.51
N GLN A 88 -8.27 10.17 11.30
CA GLN A 88 -8.91 9.80 12.55
C GLN A 88 -10.10 8.88 12.31
N LEU A 89 -10.99 9.29 11.40
CA LEU A 89 -12.17 8.49 11.05
C LEU A 89 -11.77 7.16 10.43
N PHE A 90 -10.74 7.16 9.61
CA PHE A 90 -10.25 5.94 8.99
C PHE A 90 -9.81 4.90 10.03
N PHE A 91 -8.98 5.32 10.99
CA PHE A 91 -8.50 4.40 12.02
C PHE A 91 -9.62 3.88 12.92
N ASP A 92 -10.58 4.73 13.25
CA ASP A 92 -11.71 4.32 14.07
C ASP A 92 -12.53 3.22 13.38
N ASP A 93 -12.70 3.35 12.04
CA ASP A 93 -13.52 2.42 11.27
C ASP A 93 -12.76 1.17 10.82
N PHE A 94 -11.45 1.27 10.56
CA PHE A 94 -10.68 0.22 9.89
C PHE A 94 -9.41 -0.24 10.61
N LYS A 95 -9.26 0.11 11.87
CA LYS A 95 -8.05 -0.21 12.62
C LYS A 95 -7.73 -1.71 12.71
N ASP A 96 -8.76 -2.57 12.61
CA ASP A 96 -8.60 -4.01 12.74
C ASP A 96 -8.38 -4.71 11.38
N VAL A 97 -8.37 -3.97 10.28
CA VAL A 97 -8.20 -4.56 8.96
C VAL A 97 -6.78 -5.07 8.72
N GLY A 98 -5.79 -4.40 9.28
CA GLY A 98 -4.41 -4.86 9.17
C GLY A 98 -3.46 -3.91 8.47
N PHE A 99 -3.83 -2.63 8.32
CA PHE A 99 -2.93 -1.60 7.82
C PHE A 99 -1.94 -1.20 8.91
N ASP A 100 -0.71 -0.95 8.49
CA ASP A 100 0.34 -0.52 9.43
C ASP A 100 0.39 0.99 9.58
N LYS A 101 0.14 1.71 8.50
CA LYS A 101 0.16 3.17 8.46
C LYS A 101 -0.83 3.69 7.44
N LEU A 102 -1.01 4.99 7.45
CA LEU A 102 -1.97 5.70 6.62
C LEU A 102 -1.27 6.88 5.94
N LEU A 103 -1.51 7.04 4.64
CA LEU A 103 -1.03 8.19 3.89
C LEU A 103 -2.22 8.88 3.23
N THR A 104 -2.47 10.14 3.61
CA THR A 104 -3.58 10.90 3.03
C THR A 104 -3.14 11.66 1.79
N LYS A 105 -4.07 11.79 0.84
CA LYS A 105 -3.87 12.63 -0.33
C LYS A 105 -3.94 14.11 0.09
N PRO A 106 -3.15 15.00 -0.53
CA PRO A 106 -2.17 14.73 -1.59
C PRO A 106 -0.88 14.13 -1.04
N TYR A 107 -0.26 13.28 -1.84
CA TYR A 107 0.99 12.62 -1.46
C TYR A 107 2.17 13.56 -1.58
N SER A 108 3.17 13.38 -0.71
CA SER A 108 4.43 14.11 -0.81
C SER A 108 5.59 13.20 -0.44
N ILE A 109 6.78 13.56 -0.95
CA ILE A 109 7.99 12.79 -0.66
C ILE A 109 8.29 12.83 0.85
N GLU A 110 8.06 13.96 1.50
CA GLU A 110 8.30 14.12 2.93
C GLU A 110 7.41 13.24 3.77
N LYS A 111 6.11 13.19 3.45
CA LYS A 111 5.15 12.36 4.18
C LYS A 111 5.47 10.88 4.04
N LEU A 112 5.72 10.43 2.80
CA LEU A 112 5.99 9.03 2.56
C LEU A 112 7.32 8.60 3.18
N SER A 113 8.36 9.42 3.04
CA SER A 113 9.66 9.16 3.63
C SER A 113 9.56 9.01 5.15
N ALA A 114 8.82 9.92 5.81
CA ALA A 114 8.63 9.86 7.26
C ALA A 114 7.93 8.56 7.70
N ILE A 115 6.91 8.15 6.95
CA ILE A 115 6.17 6.91 7.27
C ILE A 115 7.07 5.69 7.10
N ILE A 116 7.86 5.64 6.03
CA ILE A 116 8.78 4.53 5.78
C ILE A 116 9.80 4.43 6.92
N GLU A 117 10.33 5.56 7.39
CA GLU A 117 11.25 5.57 8.53
C GLU A 117 10.60 5.05 9.80
N GLU A 118 9.35 5.41 10.06
CA GLU A 118 8.61 4.93 11.23
C GLU A 118 8.41 3.42 11.20
N LEU A 119 8.23 2.85 10.02
CA LEU A 119 8.04 1.40 9.86
C LEU A 119 9.32 0.61 10.10
N LYS A 120 10.47 1.24 10.02
CA LYS A 120 11.79 0.61 10.25
C LYS A 120 12.04 -0.62 9.37
N ILE A 121 11.63 -0.51 8.11
CA ILE A 121 11.87 -1.57 7.14
C ILE A 121 13.25 -1.42 6.51
#